data_c4b846e4daf9eed794bb32b638a1140e
#
_entry.id   c4b846e4daf9eed794bb32b638a1140e
#
_cell.length_a   1.000
_cell.length_b   1.000
_cell.length_c   1.000
_cell.angle_alpha   90.00
_cell.angle_beta   90.00
_cell.angle_gamma   90.00
#
_symmetry.space_group_name_H-M   'P 1'
#
loop_
_entity.id
_entity.type
_entity.pdbx_description
1 polymer ?
#
loop_
_entity_poly.entity_id
_entity_poly.type
_entity_poly.pdbx_seq_one_letter_code
_entity_poly.pdbx_strand_id
1 'polypeptide(L)'
;DFKSNEYRKLIGGSRYEPEEENPMLGFRGAARYVSAEFGEAFAMECEALKRVRHDMGLTNVQIMVPFVRTLGQAERVTQLLAQHGLKRGENELKLIMMCEIPSNAILADRFLEFFDGFSIGSNDLTQLTLGLDRDSGLELLAADFDERDPAVQALIHQAIKACRAQGKYIGICGQGPSDHPDFAQ
;
A
#
# COMPACT_ATOMS: atom_id res chain seq x y z
N ASP A 1 4.09 4.03 3.85
CA ASP A 1 5.05 4.77 3.00
C ASP A 1 5.11 6.25 3.41
N PHE A 2 6.25 6.91 3.17
CA PHE A 2 6.37 8.34 3.39
C PHE A 2 5.90 9.15 2.18
N LYS A 3 5.31 10.30 2.46
CA LYS A 3 4.90 11.29 1.46
C LYS A 3 6.04 12.29 1.18
N SER A 4 5.97 13.00 0.07
CA SER A 4 6.99 13.98 -0.32
C SER A 4 7.25 15.06 0.74
N ASN A 5 6.22 15.56 1.42
CA ASN A 5 6.35 16.54 2.49
C ASN A 5 7.09 16.01 3.73
N GLU A 6 7.09 14.71 3.96
CA GLU A 6 7.82 14.07 5.05
C GLU A 6 9.29 13.92 4.69
N TYR A 7 9.59 13.40 3.48
CA TYR A 7 10.96 13.29 2.99
C TYR A 7 11.65 14.65 2.80
N ARG A 8 10.91 15.70 2.37
CA ARG A 8 11.48 17.06 2.22
C ARG A 8 12.06 17.61 3.52
N LYS A 9 11.55 17.20 4.67
CA LYS A 9 12.02 17.64 6.00
C LYS A 9 13.35 17.02 6.41
N LEU A 10 13.77 15.94 5.75
CA LEU A 10 15.04 15.30 5.99
C LEU A 10 16.19 16.14 5.46
N ILE A 11 17.40 15.97 6.03
CA ILE A 11 18.60 16.70 5.59
C ILE A 11 18.85 16.42 4.10
N GLY A 12 18.83 17.48 3.29
CA GLY A 12 18.98 17.39 1.84
C GLY A 12 17.71 16.96 1.08
N GLY A 13 16.63 16.57 1.77
CA GLY A 13 15.41 16.07 1.15
C GLY A 13 14.77 17.03 0.13
N SER A 14 14.84 18.34 0.38
CA SER A 14 14.30 19.36 -0.53
C SER A 14 14.95 19.38 -1.93
N ARG A 15 16.08 18.71 -2.11
CA ARG A 15 16.76 18.60 -3.41
C ARG A 15 16.15 17.50 -4.29
N TYR A 16 15.50 16.51 -3.67
CA TYR A 16 15.02 15.30 -4.33
C TYR A 16 13.50 15.22 -4.36
N GLU A 17 12.83 15.84 -3.40
CA GLU A 17 11.39 15.72 -3.23
C GLU A 17 10.64 16.90 -3.86
N PRO A 18 9.59 16.63 -4.65
CA PRO A 18 8.76 17.68 -5.19
C PRO A 18 8.04 18.45 -4.08
N GLU A 19 7.69 19.69 -4.35
CA GLU A 19 6.74 20.42 -3.54
C GLU A 19 5.34 20.16 -4.07
N GLU A 20 4.50 19.56 -3.22
CA GLU A 20 3.15 19.16 -3.61
C GLU A 20 2.12 19.84 -2.70
N GLU A 21 1.05 20.35 -3.28
CA GLU A 21 -0.08 20.92 -2.51
C GLU A 21 -0.82 19.83 -1.74
N ASN A 22 -0.95 18.63 -2.31
CA ASN A 22 -1.58 17.49 -1.68
C ASN A 22 -0.70 16.24 -1.77
N PRO A 23 0.30 16.09 -0.89
CA PRO A 23 1.20 14.92 -0.88
C PRO A 23 0.49 13.57 -0.66
N MET A 24 -0.70 13.59 -0.03
CA MET A 24 -1.50 12.38 0.16
C MET A 24 -1.88 11.72 -1.16
N LEU A 25 -2.19 12.51 -2.18
CA LEU A 25 -2.55 12.05 -3.52
C LEU A 25 -1.37 12.07 -4.50
N GLY A 26 -0.19 12.46 -4.02
CA GLY A 26 0.97 12.75 -4.84
C GLY A 26 1.97 11.61 -5.01
N PHE A 27 3.24 11.95 -4.92
CA PHE A 27 4.38 11.09 -5.18
C PHE A 27 4.68 10.18 -3.98
N ARG A 28 4.02 9.02 -3.93
CA ARG A 28 4.14 8.02 -2.85
C ARG A 28 3.90 6.61 -3.37
N GLY A 29 4.29 5.62 -2.56
CA GLY A 29 4.06 4.19 -2.81
C GLY A 29 4.62 3.70 -4.14
N ALA A 30 3.85 2.87 -4.83
CA ALA A 30 4.30 2.25 -6.08
C ALA A 30 4.73 3.26 -7.16
N ALA A 31 4.08 4.43 -7.22
CA ALA A 31 4.47 5.49 -8.16
C ALA A 31 5.90 5.97 -7.92
N ARG A 32 6.30 6.08 -6.64
CA ARG A 32 7.66 6.43 -6.24
C ARG A 32 8.65 5.35 -6.63
N TYR A 33 8.36 4.10 -6.32
CA TYR A 33 9.27 2.98 -6.56
C TYR A 33 9.61 2.77 -8.04
N VAL A 34 8.64 3.01 -8.93
CA VAL A 34 8.83 2.85 -10.37
C VAL A 34 9.32 4.11 -11.07
N SER A 35 9.56 5.20 -10.34
CA SER A 35 10.11 6.43 -10.91
C SER A 35 11.61 6.37 -11.05
N ALA A 36 12.13 7.09 -12.05
CA ALA A 36 13.57 7.19 -12.25
C ALA A 36 14.25 7.95 -11.08
N GLU A 37 13.55 8.92 -10.52
CA GLU A 37 14.06 9.78 -9.45
C GLU A 37 14.30 9.02 -8.14
N PHE A 38 13.56 7.95 -7.90
CA PHE A 38 13.69 7.13 -6.69
C PHE A 38 14.38 5.79 -6.94
N GLY A 39 14.78 5.49 -8.17
CA GLY A 39 15.28 4.18 -8.58
C GLY A 39 16.48 3.70 -7.77
N GLU A 40 17.45 4.57 -7.49
CA GLU A 40 18.64 4.22 -6.69
C GLU A 40 18.25 3.91 -5.23
N ALA A 41 17.35 4.70 -4.63
CA ALA A 41 16.87 4.45 -3.27
C ALA A 41 16.08 3.13 -3.18
N PHE A 42 15.22 2.87 -4.16
CA PHE A 42 14.48 1.61 -4.22
C PHE A 42 15.40 0.39 -4.43
N ALA A 43 16.46 0.54 -5.23
CA ALA A 43 17.46 -0.51 -5.38
C ALA A 43 18.16 -0.85 -4.06
N MET A 44 18.45 0.15 -3.21
CA MET A 44 19.00 -0.08 -1.87
C MET A 44 18.00 -0.81 -0.94
N GLU A 45 16.71 -0.48 -1.00
CA GLU A 45 15.67 -1.23 -0.26
C GLU A 45 15.62 -2.69 -0.72
N CYS A 46 15.64 -2.93 -2.01
CA CYS A 46 15.64 -4.28 -2.58
C CYS A 46 16.89 -5.06 -2.14
N GLU A 47 18.05 -4.44 -2.14
CA GLU A 47 19.30 -5.07 -1.69
C GLU A 47 19.23 -5.45 -0.20
N ALA A 48 18.69 -4.56 0.65
CA ALA A 48 18.48 -4.86 2.05
C ALA A 48 17.52 -6.05 2.26
N LEU A 49 16.42 -6.11 1.53
CA LEU A 49 15.47 -7.22 1.59
C LEU A 49 16.07 -8.54 1.11
N LYS A 50 16.88 -8.51 0.05
CA LYS A 50 17.64 -9.68 -0.42
C LYS A 50 18.58 -10.19 0.66
N ARG A 51 19.34 -9.29 1.28
CA ARG A 51 20.25 -9.63 2.34
C ARG A 51 19.56 -10.31 3.51
N VAL A 52 18.42 -9.77 3.94
CA VAL A 52 17.59 -10.36 5.00
C VAL A 52 17.12 -11.77 4.61
N ARG A 53 16.61 -11.93 3.40
CA ARG A 53 16.01 -13.20 2.98
C ARG A 53 17.04 -14.26 2.59
N HIS A 54 18.10 -13.87 1.86
CA HIS A 54 19.07 -14.80 1.29
C HIS A 54 20.26 -15.01 2.21
N ASP A 55 20.91 -13.93 2.67
CA ASP A 55 22.16 -14.06 3.46
C ASP A 55 21.87 -14.41 4.92
N MET A 56 20.80 -13.82 5.50
CA MET A 56 20.40 -14.10 6.88
C MET A 56 19.42 -15.28 6.99
N GLY A 57 18.91 -15.80 5.88
CA GLY A 57 18.00 -16.94 5.83
C GLY A 57 16.59 -16.70 6.38
N LEU A 58 16.16 -15.44 6.55
CA LEU A 58 14.84 -15.09 7.08
C LEU A 58 13.77 -15.14 5.97
N THR A 59 13.51 -16.32 5.43
CA THR A 59 12.60 -16.53 4.29
C THR A 59 11.13 -16.27 4.62
N ASN A 60 10.77 -16.18 5.90
CA ASN A 60 9.42 -15.82 6.34
C ASN A 60 9.07 -14.33 6.14
N VAL A 61 10.05 -13.47 5.82
CA VAL A 61 9.80 -12.06 5.48
C VAL A 61 9.07 -11.99 4.14
N GLN A 62 7.95 -11.27 4.11
CA GLN A 62 7.16 -10.97 2.92
C GLN A 62 7.32 -9.49 2.57
N ILE A 63 7.05 -9.14 1.32
CA ILE A 63 7.11 -7.75 0.85
C ILE A 63 5.70 -7.24 0.63
N MET A 64 5.40 -6.08 1.21
CA MET A 64 4.14 -5.38 1.00
C MET A 64 4.38 -4.11 0.20
N VAL A 65 3.60 -3.93 -0.87
CA VAL A 65 3.68 -2.76 -1.75
C VAL A 65 2.53 -1.82 -1.44
N PRO A 66 2.81 -0.59 -1.00
CA PRO A 66 1.80 0.40 -0.69
C PRO A 66 1.37 1.20 -1.92
N PHE A 67 0.17 1.73 -1.85
CA PHE A 67 -0.41 2.76 -2.72
C PHE A 67 -0.27 2.46 -4.22
N VAL A 68 -0.75 1.29 -4.61
CA VAL A 68 -0.75 0.83 -6.01
C VAL A 68 -2.03 1.30 -6.68
N ARG A 69 -1.96 2.33 -7.51
CA ARG A 69 -3.14 2.99 -8.10
C ARG A 69 -3.76 2.25 -9.28
N THR A 70 -2.92 1.64 -10.11
CA THR A 70 -3.36 1.05 -11.38
C THR A 70 -2.74 -0.33 -11.61
N LEU A 71 -3.37 -1.13 -12.45
CA LEU A 71 -2.83 -2.43 -12.88
C LEU A 71 -1.45 -2.28 -13.54
N GLY A 72 -1.24 -1.21 -14.31
CA GLY A 72 0.07 -0.93 -14.90
C GLY A 72 1.14 -0.61 -13.87
N GLN A 73 0.80 0.03 -12.72
CA GLN A 73 1.75 0.19 -11.62
C GLN A 73 2.02 -1.14 -10.91
N ALA A 74 1.00 -1.98 -10.73
CA ALA A 74 1.15 -3.32 -10.14
C ALA A 74 2.14 -4.15 -10.98
N GLU A 75 1.96 -4.19 -12.28
CA GLU A 75 2.85 -4.89 -13.20
C GLU A 75 4.28 -4.36 -13.11
N ARG A 76 4.47 -3.04 -13.23
CA ARG A 76 5.81 -2.43 -13.22
C ARG A 76 6.55 -2.66 -11.90
N VAL A 77 5.89 -2.50 -10.74
CA VAL A 77 6.57 -2.68 -9.46
C VAL A 77 6.95 -4.14 -9.21
N THR A 78 6.10 -5.09 -9.60
CA THR A 78 6.43 -6.52 -9.47
C THR A 78 7.53 -6.96 -10.42
N GLN A 79 7.57 -6.42 -11.64
CA GLN A 79 8.69 -6.62 -12.57
C GLN A 79 10.00 -6.02 -12.04
N LEU A 80 9.93 -4.82 -11.47
CA LEU A 80 11.09 -4.15 -10.89
C LEU A 80 11.67 -4.93 -9.70
N LEU A 81 10.81 -5.42 -8.80
CA LEU A 81 11.23 -6.31 -7.71
C LEU A 81 11.93 -7.57 -8.26
N ALA A 82 11.37 -8.19 -9.30
CA ALA A 82 11.97 -9.36 -9.93
C ALA A 82 13.35 -9.06 -10.56
N GLN A 83 13.49 -7.89 -11.21
CA GLN A 83 14.79 -7.44 -11.76
C GLN A 83 15.85 -7.28 -10.67
N HIS A 84 15.45 -6.90 -9.46
CA HIS A 84 16.33 -6.81 -8.30
C HIS A 84 16.51 -8.14 -7.55
N GLY A 85 16.04 -9.27 -8.11
CA GLY A 85 16.20 -10.59 -7.51
C GLY A 85 15.19 -10.92 -6.41
N LEU A 86 14.09 -10.20 -6.36
CA LEU A 86 12.96 -10.41 -5.43
C LEU A 86 11.71 -10.84 -6.22
N LYS A 87 11.83 -11.97 -6.92
CA LYS A 87 10.75 -12.47 -7.76
C LYS A 87 9.72 -13.24 -6.94
N ARG A 88 8.46 -12.89 -7.13
CA ARG A 88 7.33 -13.55 -6.52
C ARG A 88 7.37 -15.07 -6.72
N GLY A 89 7.18 -15.84 -5.66
CA GLY A 89 7.19 -17.30 -5.66
C GLY A 89 8.57 -17.93 -5.56
N GLU A 90 9.65 -17.20 -5.82
CA GLU A 90 11.02 -17.71 -5.62
C GLU A 90 11.38 -17.69 -4.13
N ASN A 91 11.95 -18.77 -3.62
CA ASN A 91 12.26 -18.94 -2.20
C ASN A 91 11.08 -18.58 -1.28
N GLU A 92 9.87 -18.99 -1.67
CA GLU A 92 8.62 -18.74 -0.95
C GLU A 92 8.25 -17.25 -0.78
N LEU A 93 8.88 -16.35 -1.55
CA LEU A 93 8.58 -14.93 -1.47
C LEU A 93 7.13 -14.67 -1.89
N LYS A 94 6.37 -14.08 -0.99
CA LYS A 94 5.03 -13.57 -1.24
C LYS A 94 5.07 -12.05 -1.36
N LEU A 95 4.35 -11.55 -2.35
CA LEU A 95 4.12 -10.11 -2.54
C LEU A 95 2.69 -9.80 -2.13
N ILE A 96 2.54 -8.94 -1.15
CA ILE A 96 1.25 -8.47 -0.64
C ILE A 96 1.04 -7.03 -1.11
N MET A 97 -0.18 -6.68 -1.46
CA MET A 97 -0.52 -5.30 -1.80
C MET A 97 -1.33 -4.65 -0.67
N MET A 98 -1.03 -3.40 -0.35
CA MET A 98 -1.95 -2.58 0.43
C MET A 98 -3.21 -2.30 -0.41
N CYS A 99 -4.35 -2.78 0.07
CA CYS A 99 -5.65 -2.46 -0.48
C CYS A 99 -6.18 -1.22 0.25
N GLU A 100 -5.87 -0.05 -0.28
CA GLU A 100 -6.10 1.22 0.41
C GLU A 100 -6.62 2.33 -0.51
N ILE A 101 -6.85 1.99 -1.78
CA ILE A 101 -7.43 2.87 -2.78
C ILE A 101 -8.70 2.21 -3.30
N PRO A 102 -9.82 2.93 -3.49
CA PRO A 102 -11.06 2.32 -3.99
C PRO A 102 -10.89 1.48 -5.26
N SER A 103 -10.00 1.88 -6.17
CA SER A 103 -9.68 1.09 -7.38
C SER A 103 -9.16 -0.31 -7.07
N ASN A 104 -8.46 -0.49 -5.93
CA ASN A 104 -7.94 -1.79 -5.52
C ASN A 104 -9.06 -2.79 -5.20
N ALA A 105 -10.10 -2.33 -4.50
CA ALA A 105 -11.26 -3.13 -4.18
C ALA A 105 -12.13 -3.40 -5.41
N ILE A 106 -12.36 -2.37 -6.22
CA ILE A 106 -13.19 -2.46 -7.46
C ILE A 106 -12.58 -3.45 -8.45
N LEU A 107 -11.26 -3.47 -8.61
CA LEU A 107 -10.54 -4.37 -9.52
C LEU A 107 -9.74 -5.44 -8.76
N ALA A 108 -10.24 -5.87 -7.61
CA ALA A 108 -9.50 -6.77 -6.71
C ALA A 108 -9.02 -8.05 -7.42
N ASP A 109 -9.87 -8.70 -8.21
CA ASP A 109 -9.51 -9.91 -8.94
C ASP A 109 -8.32 -9.70 -9.88
N ARG A 110 -8.27 -8.53 -10.54
CA ARG A 110 -7.21 -8.17 -11.48
C ARG A 110 -5.90 -7.84 -10.76
N PHE A 111 -5.95 -7.12 -9.65
CA PHE A 111 -4.75 -6.85 -8.83
C PHE A 111 -4.17 -8.15 -8.26
N LEU A 112 -5.02 -9.10 -7.89
CA LEU A 112 -4.58 -10.41 -7.38
C LEU A 112 -3.84 -11.26 -8.44
N GLU A 113 -3.87 -10.93 -9.70
CA GLU A 113 -3.00 -11.56 -10.71
C GLU A 113 -1.52 -11.29 -10.42
N PHE A 114 -1.21 -10.12 -9.84
CA PHE A 114 0.16 -9.67 -9.52
C PHE A 114 0.60 -9.97 -8.08
N PHE A 115 -0.35 -10.12 -7.16
CA PHE A 115 -0.08 -10.25 -5.73
C PHE A 115 -0.63 -11.55 -5.12
N ASP A 116 -0.06 -11.97 -4.00
CA ASP A 116 -0.45 -13.16 -3.25
C ASP A 116 -1.54 -12.88 -2.22
N GLY A 117 -1.97 -11.65 -2.11
CA GLY A 117 -3.03 -11.24 -1.22
C GLY A 117 -2.98 -9.74 -0.93
N PHE A 118 -3.89 -9.32 -0.06
CA PHE A 118 -4.04 -7.94 0.36
C PHE A 118 -3.87 -7.76 1.86
N SER A 119 -3.38 -6.59 2.24
CA SER A 119 -3.57 -6.00 3.55
C SER A 119 -4.41 -4.74 3.38
N ILE A 120 -5.58 -4.68 4.02
CA ILE A 120 -6.48 -3.53 3.89
C ILE A 120 -5.92 -2.37 4.70
N GLY A 121 -5.60 -1.26 4.03
CA GLY A 121 -5.23 0.00 4.65
C GLY A 121 -6.48 0.85 4.89
N SER A 122 -7.20 0.56 5.97
CA SER A 122 -8.52 1.13 6.22
C SER A 122 -8.52 2.65 6.32
N ASN A 123 -7.46 3.24 6.87
CA ASN A 123 -7.36 4.70 7.01
C ASN A 123 -7.34 5.41 5.65
N ASP A 124 -6.41 5.03 4.77
CA ASP A 124 -6.31 5.62 3.42
C ASP A 124 -7.54 5.26 2.58
N LEU A 125 -8.06 4.04 2.72
CA LEU A 125 -9.28 3.62 2.02
C LEU A 125 -10.48 4.48 2.40
N THR A 126 -10.68 4.76 3.70
CA THR A 126 -11.75 5.62 4.20
C THR A 126 -11.60 7.03 3.65
N GLN A 127 -10.40 7.60 3.79
CA GLN A 127 -10.10 8.94 3.28
C GLN A 127 -10.43 9.10 1.80
N LEU A 128 -10.02 8.14 0.98
CA LEU A 128 -10.21 8.21 -0.48
C LEU A 128 -11.63 7.85 -0.90
N THR A 129 -12.31 7.02 -0.15
CA THR A 129 -13.72 6.66 -0.41
C THR A 129 -14.65 7.82 -0.12
N LEU A 130 -14.43 8.49 1.01
CA LEU A 130 -15.29 9.59 1.47
C LEU A 130 -14.81 10.96 0.97
N GLY A 131 -13.63 11.04 0.35
CA GLY A 131 -13.07 12.31 -0.11
C GLY A 131 -12.70 13.25 1.04
N LEU A 132 -12.26 12.71 2.17
CA LEU A 132 -11.90 13.44 3.37
C LEU A 132 -10.39 13.37 3.59
N ASP A 133 -9.81 14.46 4.08
CA ASP A 133 -8.43 14.46 4.57
C ASP A 133 -8.43 14.34 6.11
N ARG A 134 -8.07 13.17 6.64
CA ARG A 134 -8.03 12.93 8.10
C ARG A 134 -7.02 13.85 8.82
N ASP A 135 -6.02 14.36 8.09
CA ASP A 135 -4.97 15.24 8.63
C ASP A 135 -5.36 16.73 8.51
N SER A 136 -6.54 17.04 7.98
CA SER A 136 -6.97 18.43 7.69
C SER A 136 -7.25 19.22 8.92
N GLY A 137 -7.14 18.92 10.08
CA GLY A 137 -7.37 19.71 11.30
C GLY A 137 -8.71 20.49 11.34
N LEU A 138 -9.59 20.27 10.39
CA LEU A 138 -10.94 20.82 10.36
C LEU A 138 -11.86 19.94 11.18
N GLU A 139 -12.13 20.33 12.39
CA GLU A 139 -13.02 19.60 13.31
C GLU A 139 -14.40 19.31 12.67
N LEU A 140 -14.84 20.19 11.78
CA LEU A 140 -16.11 20.04 11.05
C LEU A 140 -16.19 18.73 10.22
N LEU A 141 -15.06 18.28 9.67
CA LEU A 141 -14.97 17.08 8.83
C LEU A 141 -14.50 15.85 9.61
N ALA A 142 -13.93 16.04 10.78
CA ALA A 142 -13.39 14.94 11.57
C ALA A 142 -14.45 13.91 11.98
N ALA A 143 -15.68 14.37 12.21
CA ALA A 143 -16.81 13.51 12.59
C ALA A 143 -17.28 12.60 11.43
N ASP A 144 -17.03 12.99 10.19
CA ASP A 144 -17.43 12.21 9.01
C ASP A 144 -16.39 11.13 8.65
N PHE A 145 -15.21 11.17 9.26
CA PHE A 145 -14.18 10.15 9.05
C PHE A 145 -14.47 8.92 9.93
N ASP A 146 -15.18 7.95 9.39
CA ASP A 146 -15.48 6.70 10.08
C ASP A 146 -15.17 5.50 9.17
N GLU A 147 -14.27 4.65 9.60
CA GLU A 147 -13.90 3.41 8.89
C GLU A 147 -15.08 2.43 8.78
N ARG A 148 -16.13 2.62 9.61
CA ARG A 148 -17.36 1.81 9.60
C ARG A 148 -18.42 2.35 8.64
N ASP A 149 -18.12 3.40 7.87
CA ASP A 149 -19.06 3.90 6.87
C ASP A 149 -19.45 2.77 5.90
N PRO A 150 -20.75 2.66 5.53
CA PRO A 150 -21.23 1.60 4.65
C PRO A 150 -20.51 1.52 3.30
N ALA A 151 -20.07 2.65 2.73
CA ALA A 151 -19.31 2.65 1.47
C ALA A 151 -17.93 2.05 1.65
N VAL A 152 -17.25 2.33 2.78
CA VAL A 152 -15.95 1.75 3.13
C VAL A 152 -16.10 0.26 3.37
N GLN A 153 -17.10 -0.16 4.15
CA GLN A 153 -17.39 -1.57 4.40
C GLN A 153 -17.69 -2.34 3.12
N ALA A 154 -18.41 -1.75 2.17
CA ALA A 154 -18.70 -2.38 0.89
C ALA A 154 -17.41 -2.68 0.09
N LEU A 155 -16.45 -1.76 0.07
CA LEU A 155 -15.15 -1.96 -0.58
C LEU A 155 -14.31 -3.01 0.15
N ILE A 156 -14.28 -2.98 1.48
CA ILE A 156 -13.60 -3.99 2.30
C ILE A 156 -14.18 -5.38 2.01
N HIS A 157 -15.50 -5.50 2.00
CA HIS A 157 -16.18 -6.77 1.71
C HIS A 157 -15.82 -7.28 0.30
N GLN A 158 -15.76 -6.40 -0.69
CA GLN A 158 -15.39 -6.77 -2.07
C GLN A 158 -13.97 -7.32 -2.13
N ALA A 159 -13.00 -6.66 -1.46
CA ALA A 159 -11.62 -7.13 -1.38
C ALA A 159 -11.51 -8.50 -0.67
N ILE A 160 -12.21 -8.67 0.45
CA ILE A 160 -12.25 -9.96 1.19
C ILE A 160 -12.81 -11.07 0.30
N LYS A 161 -13.93 -10.81 -0.37
CA LYS A 161 -14.58 -11.78 -1.26
C LYS A 161 -13.65 -12.23 -2.38
N ALA A 162 -12.95 -11.30 -3.02
CA ALA A 162 -12.00 -11.61 -4.11
C ALA A 162 -10.82 -12.47 -3.62
N CYS A 163 -10.21 -12.10 -2.49
CA CYS A 163 -9.11 -12.88 -1.91
C CYS A 163 -9.56 -14.29 -1.53
N ARG A 164 -10.71 -14.42 -0.86
CA ARG A 164 -11.25 -15.73 -0.48
C ARG A 164 -11.56 -16.62 -1.67
N ALA A 165 -12.14 -16.04 -2.73
CA ALA A 165 -12.46 -16.79 -3.96
C ALA A 165 -11.22 -17.36 -4.64
N GLN A 166 -10.06 -16.72 -4.49
CA GLN A 166 -8.79 -17.17 -5.04
C GLN A 166 -7.89 -17.90 -4.02
N GLY A 167 -8.37 -18.13 -2.80
CA GLY A 167 -7.57 -18.76 -1.73
C GLY A 167 -6.33 -17.95 -1.35
N LYS A 168 -6.37 -16.61 -1.46
CA LYS A 168 -5.27 -15.73 -1.19
C LYS A 168 -5.40 -15.05 0.17
N TYR A 169 -4.26 -14.55 0.68
CA TYR A 169 -4.19 -13.86 1.95
C TYR A 169 -5.04 -12.58 1.94
N ILE A 170 -5.71 -12.34 3.07
CA ILE A 170 -6.38 -11.07 3.37
C ILE A 170 -6.20 -10.74 4.84
N GLY A 171 -5.71 -9.56 5.11
CA GLY A 171 -5.58 -8.99 6.45
C GLY A 171 -5.99 -7.53 6.44
N ILE A 172 -6.04 -6.92 7.61
CA ILE A 172 -6.29 -5.49 7.79
C ILE A 172 -5.20 -4.90 8.66
N CYS A 173 -4.73 -3.73 8.30
CA CYS A 173 -3.94 -2.84 9.13
C CYS A 173 -4.67 -1.50 9.24
N GLY A 174 -4.53 -0.87 10.38
CA GLY A 174 -5.30 0.31 10.74
C GLY A 174 -5.85 0.18 12.15
N GLN A 175 -6.45 1.22 12.65
CA GLN A 175 -6.91 1.30 14.03
C GLN A 175 -8.37 0.85 14.20
N GLY A 176 -9.14 0.80 13.11
CA GLY A 176 -10.56 0.49 13.16
C GLY A 176 -10.93 -0.72 14.02
N PRO A 177 -10.33 -1.91 13.84
CA PRO A 177 -10.65 -3.08 14.65
C PRO A 177 -10.25 -2.95 16.13
N SER A 178 -9.26 -2.10 16.46
CA SER A 178 -8.83 -1.85 17.84
C SER A 178 -9.73 -0.84 18.54
N ASP A 179 -10.11 0.22 17.82
CA ASP A 179 -10.92 1.31 18.37
C ASP A 179 -12.39 0.93 18.42
N HIS A 180 -12.81 0.07 17.50
CA HIS A 180 -14.18 -0.40 17.36
C HIS A 180 -14.21 -1.94 17.27
N PRO A 181 -14.33 -2.66 18.39
CA PRO A 181 -14.30 -4.13 18.40
C PRO A 181 -15.40 -4.78 17.55
N ASP A 182 -16.53 -4.10 17.35
CA ASP A 182 -17.62 -4.51 16.47
C ASP A 182 -17.25 -4.49 14.99
N PHE A 183 -16.25 -3.68 14.61
CA PHE A 183 -15.74 -3.63 13.25
C PHE A 183 -14.97 -4.90 12.84
N ALA A 184 -14.51 -5.69 13.80
CA ALA A 184 -13.79 -6.93 13.55
C ALA A 184 -14.71 -8.15 13.29
N GLN A 185 -16.02 -8.00 13.42
CA GLN A 185 -17.05 -9.04 13.22
C GLN A 185 -17.51 -9.10 11.77
#